data_2e957844249122a551a7105f65f0a7e5
#
_entry.id   2e957844249122a551a7105f65f0a7e5
#
_cell.length_a   1.000
_cell.length_b   1.000
_cell.length_c   1.000
_cell.angle_alpha   90.00
_cell.angle_beta   90.00
_cell.angle_gamma   90.00
#
_symmetry.space_group_name_H-M   'P 1'
#
loop_
_entity.id
_entity.type
_entity.pdbx_description
1 polymer ?
#
loop_
_entity_poly.entity_id
_entity_poly.type
_entity_poly.pdbx_seq_one_letter_code
_entity_poly.pdbx_strand_id
1 'polypeptide(L)'
;MGYFRSRPIIFNFTFSDVEPDFNYVKAKYFSDKSVQDEDIPPRTKTALVRKLLTYTGFSVYQSKNDKAPLLKRLNVVVKINQEPRYVFDECIAYFGQNRIALAGYTTLQDIISSVLSSERSRIESVLNQNLGSDTKATLLRLLDSKSTFTDLAMLKRMAKDFSASQISQELKTHKIIRALYPEIKTLIAELELSPKNLEYYASLVKHKSVYKLKRHADSQTLLYLVCYLFFRYRETNDNLVSAFIYLVRKLAEGAKSHAKQGVIEDINIVRTKLKSAGSLLNYFIDSDIDDALTFGDVRKKAFKLLPAENIKLLSEHLDSNDFDGRKYEWQFIDKQSSKV
;
A
#
# COMPACT_ATOMS: atom_id res chain seq x y z
N MET A 1 38.69 26.54 18.45
CA MET A 1 37.84 27.28 17.51
C MET A 1 37.44 26.45 16.30
N GLY A 2 38.32 25.84 15.58
CA GLY A 2 37.99 25.01 14.41
C GLY A 2 37.04 23.86 14.75
N TYR A 3 37.28 23.16 15.83
CA TYR A 3 36.42 22.06 16.32
C TYR A 3 35.02 22.54 16.70
N PHE A 4 34.88 23.68 17.39
CA PHE A 4 33.60 24.23 17.77
C PHE A 4 32.81 24.74 16.56
N ARG A 5 33.46 25.22 15.49
CA ARG A 5 32.76 25.63 14.26
C ARG A 5 32.18 24.45 13.48
N SER A 6 32.88 23.30 13.53
CA SER A 6 32.36 22.08 12.87
C SER A 6 31.28 21.37 13.70
N ARG A 7 31.41 21.43 15.03
CA ARG A 7 30.45 20.85 15.98
C ARG A 7 30.36 21.75 17.21
N PRO A 8 29.29 22.51 17.41
CA PRO A 8 29.15 23.48 18.51
C PRO A 8 28.90 22.78 19.86
N ILE A 9 29.82 21.91 20.26
CA ILE A 9 29.79 21.16 21.52
C ILE A 9 30.88 21.71 22.43
N ILE A 10 30.50 22.00 23.67
CA ILE A 10 31.45 22.30 24.75
C ILE A 10 31.65 21.00 25.52
N PHE A 11 32.75 20.33 25.27
CA PHE A 11 33.12 19.09 25.98
C PHE A 11 34.40 19.24 26.79
N ASN A 12 34.50 18.42 27.81
CA ASN A 12 35.75 18.31 28.57
C ASN A 12 36.68 17.41 27.80
N PHE A 13 37.90 17.90 27.57
CA PHE A 13 38.98 17.16 26.96
C PHE A 13 40.27 17.32 27.79
N THR A 14 41.11 16.34 27.74
CA THR A 14 42.47 16.36 28.27
C THR A 14 43.44 16.77 27.18
N PHE A 15 44.68 17.13 27.55
CA PHE A 15 45.71 17.46 26.55
C PHE A 15 45.93 16.30 25.57
N SER A 16 45.99 15.07 26.08
CA SER A 16 46.17 13.87 25.25
C SER A 16 45.11 13.68 24.18
N ASP A 17 43.88 14.13 24.40
CA ASP A 17 42.78 14.00 23.42
C ASP A 17 42.96 14.93 22.21
N VAL A 18 43.74 16.01 22.36
CA VAL A 18 43.90 17.06 21.36
C VAL A 18 45.40 17.27 20.97
N GLU A 19 46.31 16.45 21.46
CA GLU A 19 47.71 16.55 21.21
C GLU A 19 48.09 16.62 19.72
N PRO A 20 47.55 15.76 18.83
CA PRO A 20 47.86 15.85 17.40
C PRO A 20 47.46 17.18 16.77
N ASP A 21 46.29 17.69 17.13
CA ASP A 21 45.78 18.97 16.63
C ASP A 21 46.59 20.14 17.20
N PHE A 22 46.93 20.05 18.48
CA PHE A 22 47.78 21.03 19.16
C PHE A 22 49.14 21.11 18.48
N ASN A 23 49.84 19.99 18.23
CA ASN A 23 51.11 19.93 17.59
C ASN A 23 51.06 20.49 16.15
N TYR A 24 49.98 20.18 15.40
CA TYR A 24 49.78 20.77 14.08
C TYR A 24 49.62 22.29 14.12
N VAL A 25 48.81 22.82 15.03
CA VAL A 25 48.59 24.27 15.18
C VAL A 25 49.87 24.98 15.67
N LYS A 26 50.62 24.37 16.62
CA LYS A 26 51.88 24.86 17.13
C LYS A 26 52.90 24.97 16.00
N ALA A 27 53.11 23.91 15.23
CA ALA A 27 54.04 23.89 14.12
C ALA A 27 53.71 24.90 13.02
N LYS A 28 52.42 25.07 12.71
CA LYS A 28 51.96 25.92 11.60
C LYS A 28 51.91 27.41 11.93
N TYR A 29 51.52 27.77 13.14
CA TYR A 29 51.19 29.17 13.50
C TYR A 29 52.02 29.74 14.65
N PHE A 30 52.73 28.90 15.39
CA PHE A 30 53.45 29.28 16.60
C PHE A 30 54.82 28.61 16.71
N SER A 31 55.46 28.35 15.56
CA SER A 31 56.81 27.69 15.49
C SER A 31 57.86 28.37 16.34
N ASP A 32 57.78 29.70 16.44
CA ASP A 32 58.80 30.52 17.14
C ASP A 32 58.45 30.82 18.60
N LYS A 33 57.32 30.25 19.10
CA LYS A 33 56.86 30.50 20.47
C LYS A 33 57.00 29.27 21.35
N SER A 34 57.49 29.46 22.56
CA SER A 34 57.42 28.44 23.61
C SER A 34 55.94 28.34 24.05
N VAL A 35 55.31 27.21 23.74
CA VAL A 35 53.92 26.93 24.15
C VAL A 35 53.99 25.76 25.12
N GLN A 36 53.32 25.90 26.27
CA GLN A 36 53.29 24.84 27.28
C GLN A 36 52.36 23.72 26.86
N ASP A 37 52.79 22.50 26.98
CA ASP A 37 52.09 21.26 26.63
C ASP A 37 51.41 20.73 27.91
N GLU A 38 50.49 21.50 28.49
CA GLU A 38 49.84 21.22 29.75
C GLU A 38 48.30 21.33 29.66
N ASP A 39 47.64 20.64 30.55
CA ASP A 39 46.19 20.79 30.72
C ASP A 39 45.82 22.20 31.14
N ILE A 40 44.75 22.74 30.52
CA ILE A 40 44.26 24.10 30.83
C ILE A 40 43.56 24.09 32.18
N PRO A 41 44.01 24.97 33.13
CA PRO A 41 43.33 25.08 34.44
C PRO A 41 41.81 25.36 34.32
N PRO A 42 40.96 24.78 35.17
CA PRO A 42 39.50 24.92 35.05
C PRO A 42 38.98 26.36 34.97
N ARG A 43 39.58 27.29 35.71
CA ARG A 43 39.21 28.72 35.64
C ARG A 43 39.54 29.33 34.28
N THR A 44 40.71 29.04 33.72
CA THR A 44 41.11 29.51 32.41
C THR A 44 40.25 28.90 31.33
N LYS A 45 39.88 27.61 31.45
CA LYS A 45 38.99 26.91 30.56
C LYS A 45 37.62 27.60 30.49
N THR A 46 37.02 27.95 31.65
CA THR A 46 35.74 28.69 31.73
C THR A 46 35.83 30.04 31.02
N ALA A 47 36.90 30.79 31.23
CA ALA A 47 37.12 32.09 30.58
C ALA A 47 37.30 31.95 29.05
N LEU A 48 37.99 30.91 28.58
CA LEU A 48 38.18 30.61 27.16
C LEU A 48 36.85 30.20 26.51
N VAL A 49 36.05 29.40 27.19
CA VAL A 49 34.71 29.01 26.69
C VAL A 49 33.83 30.24 26.50
N ARG A 50 33.82 31.17 27.47
CA ARG A 50 33.07 32.46 27.34
C ARG A 50 33.54 33.25 26.11
N LYS A 51 34.87 33.43 25.96
CA LYS A 51 35.45 34.13 24.79
C LYS A 51 35.07 33.43 23.46
N LEU A 52 35.14 32.11 23.44
CA LEU A 52 34.77 31.32 22.28
C LEU A 52 33.31 31.55 21.87
N LEU A 53 32.41 31.48 22.84
CA LEU A 53 30.96 31.69 22.61
C LEU A 53 30.68 33.10 22.12
N THR A 54 31.26 34.14 22.79
CA THR A 54 31.12 35.53 22.35
C THR A 54 31.64 35.72 20.92
N TYR A 55 32.80 35.16 20.59
CA TYR A 55 33.42 35.29 19.27
C TYR A 55 32.63 34.58 18.18
N THR A 56 32.02 33.43 18.48
CA THR A 56 31.24 32.65 17.54
C THR A 56 29.77 33.06 17.47
N GLY A 57 29.31 33.88 18.38
CA GLY A 57 27.92 34.32 18.51
C GLY A 57 26.98 33.21 18.99
N PHE A 58 27.52 32.21 19.73
CA PHE A 58 26.73 31.16 20.36
C PHE A 58 26.45 31.46 21.82
N SER A 59 25.32 31.00 22.31
CA SER A 59 24.95 31.01 23.74
C SER A 59 25.07 29.61 24.34
N VAL A 60 25.18 29.51 25.67
CA VAL A 60 25.05 28.21 26.36
C VAL A 60 23.58 27.89 26.52
N TYR A 61 23.20 26.64 26.34
CA TYR A 61 21.84 26.16 26.61
C TYR A 61 21.41 26.49 28.07
N GLN A 62 20.30 27.16 28.18
CA GLN A 62 19.68 27.51 29.47
C GLN A 62 18.28 26.88 29.55
N SER A 63 18.12 25.87 30.41
CA SER A 63 16.86 25.14 30.53
C SER A 63 15.66 26.07 30.78
N LYS A 64 15.87 27.16 31.49
CA LYS A 64 14.82 28.13 31.81
C LYS A 64 14.27 28.85 30.57
N ASN A 65 15.13 29.18 29.62
CA ASN A 65 14.79 30.01 28.45
C ASN A 65 14.58 29.18 27.19
N ASP A 66 15.39 28.14 27.00
CA ASP A 66 15.51 27.43 25.70
C ASP A 66 14.67 26.16 25.66
N LYS A 67 14.33 25.58 26.83
CA LYS A 67 13.60 24.30 26.89
C LYS A 67 12.19 24.40 26.29
N ALA A 68 11.43 25.42 26.63
CA ALA A 68 10.05 25.52 26.18
C ALA A 68 9.89 25.72 24.67
N PRO A 69 10.67 26.63 24.01
CA PRO A 69 10.65 26.75 22.56
C PRO A 69 11.13 25.47 21.84
N LEU A 70 12.18 24.80 22.39
CA LEU A 70 12.65 23.52 21.86
C LEU A 70 11.58 22.44 21.94
N LEU A 71 10.93 22.27 23.09
CA LEU A 71 9.83 21.30 23.26
C LEU A 71 8.67 21.59 22.30
N LYS A 72 8.31 22.87 22.10
CA LYS A 72 7.28 23.26 21.13
C LYS A 72 7.63 22.78 19.71
N ARG A 73 8.88 22.96 19.28
CA ARG A 73 9.37 22.46 17.99
C ARG A 73 9.33 20.94 17.92
N LEU A 74 9.87 20.26 18.92
CA LEU A 74 9.97 18.79 18.94
C LEU A 74 8.61 18.10 19.03
N ASN A 75 7.61 18.71 19.68
CA ASN A 75 6.24 18.19 19.70
C ASN A 75 5.57 18.19 18.31
N VAL A 76 5.98 19.06 17.39
CA VAL A 76 5.55 19.02 15.99
C VAL A 76 6.32 17.93 15.24
N VAL A 77 7.63 17.86 15.49
CA VAL A 77 8.52 16.89 14.84
C VAL A 77 8.13 15.44 15.13
N VAL A 78 7.78 15.14 16.38
CA VAL A 78 7.42 13.79 16.82
C VAL A 78 6.12 13.28 16.18
N LYS A 79 5.23 14.19 15.78
CA LYS A 79 4.03 13.82 14.98
C LYS A 79 4.39 13.38 13.56
N ILE A 80 5.51 13.88 13.03
CA ILE A 80 6.00 13.54 11.68
C ILE A 80 6.77 12.23 11.69
N ASN A 81 7.71 12.08 12.65
CA ASN A 81 8.52 10.88 12.81
C ASN A 81 8.91 10.68 14.27
N GLN A 82 8.58 9.52 14.84
CA GLN A 82 8.86 9.16 16.23
C GLN A 82 10.18 8.38 16.41
N GLU A 83 10.98 8.25 15.36
CA GLU A 83 12.29 7.63 15.48
C GLU A 83 13.20 8.49 16.36
N PRO A 84 13.78 7.95 17.46
CA PRO A 84 14.59 8.75 18.39
C PRO A 84 15.75 9.47 17.71
N ARG A 85 16.35 8.83 16.69
CA ARG A 85 17.44 9.43 15.91
C ARG A 85 16.98 10.66 15.13
N TYR A 86 15.81 10.59 14.51
CA TYR A 86 15.24 11.73 13.78
C TYR A 86 14.94 12.90 14.71
N VAL A 87 14.34 12.62 15.87
CA VAL A 87 14.07 13.65 16.89
C VAL A 87 15.37 14.27 17.41
N PHE A 88 16.44 13.46 17.55
CA PHE A 88 17.78 13.93 17.94
C PHE A 88 18.37 14.85 16.86
N ASP A 89 18.33 14.45 15.58
CA ASP A 89 18.85 15.25 14.48
C ASP A 89 18.12 16.61 14.36
N GLU A 90 16.81 16.62 14.54
CA GLU A 90 16.02 17.86 14.59
C GLU A 90 16.35 18.72 15.81
N CYS A 91 16.66 18.10 16.94
CA CYS A 91 17.14 18.79 18.13
C CYS A 91 18.48 19.49 17.84
N ILE A 92 19.44 18.79 17.22
CA ILE A 92 20.74 19.38 16.81
C ILE A 92 20.53 20.53 15.82
N ALA A 93 19.64 20.36 14.84
CA ALA A 93 19.31 21.40 13.87
C ALA A 93 18.75 22.65 14.55
N TYR A 94 17.87 22.48 15.54
CA TYR A 94 17.34 23.60 16.34
C TYR A 94 18.43 24.36 17.09
N PHE A 95 19.33 23.65 17.76
CA PHE A 95 20.47 24.27 18.47
C PHE A 95 21.34 25.07 17.50
N GLY A 96 21.67 24.52 16.32
CA GLY A 96 22.45 25.19 15.31
C GLY A 96 21.78 26.46 14.76
N GLN A 97 20.48 26.37 14.41
CA GLN A 97 19.70 27.49 13.89
C GLN A 97 19.59 28.66 14.90
N ASN A 98 19.47 28.34 16.17
CA ASN A 98 19.34 29.35 17.23
C ASN A 98 20.68 29.77 17.83
N ARG A 99 21.80 29.29 17.29
CA ARG A 99 23.16 29.52 17.79
C ARG A 99 23.31 29.22 19.28
N ILE A 100 22.75 28.09 19.69
CA ILE A 100 22.90 27.58 21.05
C ILE A 100 23.91 26.43 21.00
N ALA A 101 24.91 26.45 21.86
CA ALA A 101 25.84 25.34 22.00
C ALA A 101 25.09 24.11 22.49
N LEU A 102 25.42 22.94 21.92
CA LEU A 102 24.72 21.69 22.25
C LEU A 102 24.80 21.42 23.75
N ALA A 103 23.65 21.07 24.33
CA ALA A 103 23.56 20.60 25.69
C ALA A 103 24.26 19.25 25.88
N GLY A 104 24.61 18.91 27.11
CA GLY A 104 25.21 17.62 27.43
C GLY A 104 24.28 16.45 27.05
N TYR A 105 24.89 15.30 26.79
CA TYR A 105 24.18 14.10 26.31
C TYR A 105 22.97 13.71 27.16
N THR A 106 23.14 13.70 28.48
CA THR A 106 22.05 13.38 29.44
C THR A 106 20.86 14.34 29.30
N THR A 107 21.13 15.65 29.18
CA THR A 107 20.09 16.66 28.96
C THR A 107 19.31 16.44 27.65
N LEU A 108 20.04 16.13 26.57
CA LEU A 108 19.42 15.82 25.28
C LEU A 108 18.59 14.55 25.36
N GLN A 109 19.11 13.50 25.99
CA GLN A 109 18.39 12.25 26.22
C GLN A 109 17.10 12.46 27.01
N ASP A 110 17.15 13.26 28.09
CA ASP A 110 15.98 13.57 28.91
C ASP A 110 14.91 14.35 28.13
N ILE A 111 15.34 15.32 27.31
CA ILE A 111 14.42 16.10 26.45
C ILE A 111 13.73 15.18 25.46
N ILE A 112 14.50 14.35 24.73
CA ILE A 112 13.96 13.44 23.71
C ILE A 112 13.03 12.41 24.35
N SER A 113 13.44 11.81 25.47
CA SER A 113 12.63 10.82 26.19
C SER A 113 11.32 11.44 26.70
N SER A 114 11.38 12.69 27.19
CA SER A 114 10.19 13.43 27.64
C SER A 114 9.21 13.69 26.49
N VAL A 115 9.70 14.12 25.32
CA VAL A 115 8.86 14.38 24.13
C VAL A 115 8.22 13.09 23.61
N LEU A 116 8.99 12.01 23.49
CA LEU A 116 8.47 10.72 23.05
C LEU A 116 7.45 10.14 24.03
N SER A 117 7.68 10.29 25.34
CA SER A 117 6.74 9.87 26.38
C SER A 117 5.45 10.69 26.36
N SER A 118 5.57 12.02 26.21
CA SER A 118 4.41 12.93 26.09
C SER A 118 3.54 12.57 24.89
N GLU A 119 4.15 12.28 23.73
CA GLU A 119 3.42 11.89 22.54
C GLU A 119 2.74 10.54 22.70
N ARG A 120 3.38 9.56 23.35
CA ARG A 120 2.72 8.28 23.70
C ARG A 120 1.50 8.49 24.58
N SER A 121 1.60 9.34 25.61
CA SER A 121 0.47 9.65 26.49
C SER A 121 -0.65 10.37 25.75
N ARG A 122 -0.32 11.27 24.80
CA ARG A 122 -1.29 11.93 23.94
C ARG A 122 -2.05 10.91 23.08
N ILE A 123 -1.32 10.02 22.40
CA ILE A 123 -1.91 8.96 21.56
C ILE A 123 -2.83 8.07 22.41
N GLU A 124 -2.38 7.65 23.58
CA GLU A 124 -3.18 6.84 24.50
C GLU A 124 -4.47 7.54 24.94
N SER A 125 -4.39 8.84 25.25
CA SER A 125 -5.56 9.66 25.58
C SER A 125 -6.55 9.72 24.42
N VAL A 126 -6.06 9.97 23.19
CA VAL A 126 -6.91 10.02 21.98
C VAL A 126 -7.58 8.67 21.73
N LEU A 127 -6.84 7.56 21.87
CA LEU A 127 -7.39 6.22 21.74
C LEU A 127 -8.48 5.94 22.77
N ASN A 128 -8.25 6.37 24.02
CA ASN A 128 -9.21 6.14 25.10
C ASN A 128 -10.48 6.96 24.96
N GLN A 129 -10.39 8.18 24.42
CA GLN A 129 -11.53 9.08 24.25
C GLN A 129 -12.36 8.76 23.00
N ASN A 130 -11.72 8.36 21.91
CA ASN A 130 -12.36 8.26 20.59
C ASN A 130 -12.62 6.83 20.11
N LEU A 131 -12.16 5.81 20.83
CA LEU A 131 -12.40 4.42 20.48
C LEU A 131 -13.40 3.80 21.47
N GLY A 132 -14.55 3.35 20.98
CA GLY A 132 -15.59 2.72 21.78
C GLY A 132 -15.09 1.44 22.48
N SER A 133 -15.69 1.11 23.61
CA SER A 133 -15.35 -0.09 24.39
C SER A 133 -15.50 -1.38 23.58
N ASP A 134 -16.58 -1.46 22.79
CA ASP A 134 -16.88 -2.63 21.96
C ASP A 134 -15.88 -2.80 20.83
N THR A 135 -15.49 -1.68 20.21
CA THR A 135 -14.46 -1.68 19.15
C THR A 135 -13.09 -2.05 19.72
N LYS A 136 -12.72 -1.52 20.89
CA LYS A 136 -11.49 -1.95 21.62
C LYS A 136 -11.49 -3.45 21.87
N ALA A 137 -12.56 -3.97 22.44
CA ALA A 137 -12.71 -5.40 22.72
C ALA A 137 -12.65 -6.25 21.44
N THR A 138 -13.26 -5.76 20.36
CA THR A 138 -13.25 -6.45 19.05
C THR A 138 -11.86 -6.47 18.43
N LEU A 139 -11.12 -5.35 18.50
CA LEU A 139 -9.74 -5.27 18.01
C LEU A 139 -8.81 -6.20 18.78
N LEU A 140 -8.91 -6.23 20.11
CA LEU A 140 -8.07 -7.13 20.93
C LEU A 140 -8.44 -8.62 20.72
N ARG A 141 -9.71 -8.93 20.48
CA ARG A 141 -10.15 -10.30 20.11
C ARG A 141 -9.55 -10.81 18.82
N LEU A 142 -9.14 -9.95 17.88
CA LEU A 142 -8.43 -10.37 16.67
C LEU A 142 -7.12 -11.10 16.98
N LEU A 143 -6.56 -10.87 18.17
CA LEU A 143 -5.33 -11.52 18.64
C LEU A 143 -5.58 -12.87 19.30
N ASP A 144 -6.84 -13.20 19.61
CA ASP A 144 -7.16 -14.44 20.32
C ASP A 144 -7.28 -15.60 19.32
N SER A 145 -6.61 -16.71 19.64
CA SER A 145 -6.76 -17.93 18.85
C SER A 145 -7.96 -18.74 19.34
N LYS A 146 -8.98 -18.82 18.51
CA LYS A 146 -10.11 -19.75 18.72
C LYS A 146 -9.85 -21.12 18.08
N SER A 147 -8.82 -21.23 17.27
CA SER A 147 -8.41 -22.42 16.52
C SER A 147 -6.89 -22.37 16.25
N THR A 148 -6.41 -23.14 15.28
CA THR A 148 -5.01 -23.15 14.84
C THR A 148 -4.50 -21.77 14.37
N PHE A 149 -5.39 -20.87 13.98
CA PHE A 149 -5.06 -19.52 13.48
C PHE A 149 -5.87 -18.45 14.20
N THR A 150 -5.22 -17.31 14.47
CA THR A 150 -5.90 -16.10 14.95
C THR A 150 -6.62 -15.40 13.81
N ASP A 151 -7.70 -14.64 14.11
CA ASP A 151 -8.41 -13.84 13.11
C ASP A 151 -7.46 -12.83 12.46
N LEU A 152 -6.53 -12.24 13.22
CA LEU A 152 -5.51 -11.35 12.67
C LEU A 152 -4.59 -12.07 11.66
N ALA A 153 -4.23 -13.33 11.90
CA ALA A 153 -3.42 -14.09 10.95
C ALA A 153 -4.16 -14.31 9.62
N MET A 154 -5.48 -14.46 9.67
CA MET A 154 -6.33 -14.52 8.46
C MET A 154 -6.40 -13.18 7.75
N LEU A 155 -6.57 -12.08 8.49
CA LEU A 155 -6.59 -10.72 7.93
C LEU A 155 -5.26 -10.31 7.26
N LYS A 156 -4.14 -10.90 7.70
CA LYS A 156 -2.81 -10.67 7.10
C LYS A 156 -2.60 -11.41 5.78
N ARG A 157 -3.41 -12.41 5.47
CA ARG A 157 -3.29 -13.13 4.21
C ARG A 157 -3.75 -12.22 3.07
N MET A 158 -2.91 -12.10 2.06
CA MET A 158 -3.23 -11.36 0.84
C MET A 158 -3.69 -12.34 -0.22
N ALA A 159 -4.64 -11.91 -1.05
CA ALA A 159 -5.01 -12.66 -2.24
C ALA A 159 -3.79 -12.79 -3.16
N LYS A 160 -3.52 -14.02 -3.62
CA LYS A 160 -2.40 -14.32 -4.53
C LYS A 160 -2.82 -14.23 -5.99
N ASP A 161 -4.09 -14.45 -6.25
CA ASP A 161 -4.70 -14.45 -7.58
C ASP A 161 -6.19 -14.07 -7.48
N PHE A 162 -6.87 -14.05 -8.61
CA PHE A 162 -8.31 -13.77 -8.71
C PHE A 162 -9.16 -15.05 -8.83
N SER A 163 -8.74 -16.14 -8.20
CA SER A 163 -9.58 -17.34 -8.08
C SER A 163 -10.78 -17.09 -7.17
N ALA A 164 -11.86 -17.83 -7.35
CA ALA A 164 -13.08 -17.70 -6.56
C ALA A 164 -12.83 -17.84 -5.05
N SER A 165 -11.93 -18.74 -4.65
CA SER A 165 -11.55 -18.94 -3.24
C SER A 165 -10.82 -17.71 -2.66
N GLN A 166 -9.91 -17.09 -3.41
CA GLN A 166 -9.17 -15.90 -2.98
C GLN A 166 -10.08 -14.67 -2.92
N ILE A 167 -10.96 -14.49 -3.90
CA ILE A 167 -11.97 -13.42 -3.90
C ILE A 167 -12.92 -13.58 -2.71
N SER A 168 -13.41 -14.80 -2.44
CA SER A 168 -14.26 -15.08 -1.28
C SER A 168 -13.56 -14.76 0.04
N GLN A 169 -12.25 -15.04 0.16
CA GLN A 169 -11.47 -14.69 1.32
C GLN A 169 -11.33 -13.16 1.48
N GLU A 170 -11.04 -12.43 0.39
CA GLU A 170 -10.97 -10.96 0.43
C GLU A 170 -12.32 -10.33 0.79
N LEU A 171 -13.44 -10.86 0.29
CA LEU A 171 -14.79 -10.41 0.67
C LEU A 171 -15.05 -10.61 2.16
N LYS A 172 -14.65 -11.75 2.74
CA LYS A 172 -14.78 -12.00 4.19
C LYS A 172 -13.92 -11.01 4.99
N THR A 173 -12.68 -10.82 4.58
CA THR A 173 -11.76 -9.83 5.19
C THR A 173 -12.36 -8.42 5.13
N HIS A 174 -12.82 -8.00 3.96
CA HIS A 174 -13.46 -6.70 3.76
C HIS A 174 -14.68 -6.51 4.65
N LYS A 175 -15.56 -7.51 4.76
CA LYS A 175 -16.76 -7.46 5.61
C LYS A 175 -16.42 -7.24 7.08
N ILE A 176 -15.40 -7.91 7.59
CA ILE A 176 -14.93 -7.75 8.98
C ILE A 176 -14.40 -6.33 9.21
N ILE A 177 -13.52 -5.84 8.33
CA ILE A 177 -12.88 -4.54 8.51
C ILE A 177 -13.89 -3.40 8.28
N ARG A 178 -14.82 -3.54 7.32
CA ARG A 178 -15.83 -2.54 7.00
C ARG A 178 -16.68 -2.14 8.20
N ALA A 179 -16.99 -3.08 9.08
CA ALA A 179 -17.76 -2.80 10.29
C ALA A 179 -17.02 -1.86 11.26
N LEU A 180 -15.70 -1.95 11.32
CA LEU A 180 -14.84 -1.15 12.22
C LEU A 180 -14.33 0.14 11.56
N TYR A 181 -14.33 0.20 10.23
CA TYR A 181 -13.65 1.24 9.47
C TYR A 181 -14.14 2.68 9.72
N PRO A 182 -15.44 2.96 9.90
CA PRO A 182 -15.90 4.33 10.16
C PRO A 182 -15.26 4.93 11.41
N GLU A 183 -15.23 4.16 12.50
CA GLU A 183 -14.63 4.59 13.77
C GLU A 183 -13.10 4.70 13.65
N ILE A 184 -12.47 3.73 12.98
CA ILE A 184 -11.03 3.77 12.69
C ILE A 184 -10.66 5.01 11.88
N LYS A 185 -11.45 5.36 10.85
CA LYS A 185 -11.19 6.52 9.99
C LYS A 185 -11.22 7.84 10.78
N THR A 186 -12.23 7.98 11.63
CA THR A 186 -12.36 9.16 12.52
C THR A 186 -11.18 9.24 13.48
N LEU A 187 -10.83 8.13 14.12
CA LEU A 187 -9.71 8.05 15.05
C LEU A 187 -8.37 8.38 14.38
N ILE A 188 -8.13 7.90 13.16
CA ILE A 188 -6.90 8.23 12.40
C ILE A 188 -6.78 9.74 12.16
N ALA A 189 -7.89 10.43 11.91
CA ALA A 189 -7.88 11.89 11.75
C ALA A 189 -7.53 12.60 13.08
N GLU A 190 -8.10 12.13 14.20
CA GLU A 190 -7.84 12.71 15.55
C GLU A 190 -6.41 12.41 16.06
N LEU A 191 -5.78 11.35 15.59
CA LEU A 191 -4.40 11.03 15.96
C LEU A 191 -3.39 12.05 15.40
N GLU A 192 -3.72 12.77 14.33
CA GLU A 192 -2.87 13.78 13.69
C GLU A 192 -1.45 13.25 13.36
N LEU A 193 -1.32 11.96 13.07
CA LEU A 193 -0.05 11.36 12.71
C LEU A 193 0.24 11.53 11.22
N SER A 194 1.51 11.70 10.88
CA SER A 194 1.92 11.72 9.49
C SER A 194 1.64 10.37 8.80
N PRO A 195 1.43 10.36 7.46
CA PRO A 195 1.30 9.12 6.70
C PRO A 195 2.45 8.15 6.96
N LYS A 196 3.68 8.65 7.09
CA LYS A 196 4.87 7.84 7.37
C LYS A 196 4.78 7.13 8.72
N ASN A 197 4.30 7.82 9.76
CA ASN A 197 4.10 7.20 11.09
C ASN A 197 2.97 6.16 11.06
N LEU A 198 1.88 6.44 10.37
CA LEU A 198 0.77 5.49 10.20
C LEU A 198 1.25 4.21 9.51
N GLU A 199 2.01 4.35 8.40
CA GLU A 199 2.60 3.22 7.68
C GLU A 199 3.58 2.43 8.56
N TYR A 200 4.41 3.12 9.33
CA TYR A 200 5.34 2.49 10.26
C TYR A 200 4.59 1.62 11.28
N TYR A 201 3.55 2.15 11.94
CA TYR A 201 2.76 1.38 12.90
C TYR A 201 2.01 0.21 12.24
N ALA A 202 1.45 0.41 11.07
CA ALA A 202 0.83 -0.67 10.30
C ALA A 202 1.83 -1.76 9.92
N SER A 203 3.06 -1.40 9.56
CA SER A 203 4.13 -2.35 9.22
C SER A 203 4.51 -3.24 10.40
N LEU A 204 4.46 -2.71 11.62
CA LEU A 204 4.73 -3.51 12.83
C LEU A 204 3.76 -4.69 12.96
N VAL A 205 2.48 -4.50 12.58
CA VAL A 205 1.52 -5.60 12.56
C VAL A 205 1.86 -6.60 11.46
N LYS A 206 2.24 -6.15 10.27
CA LYS A 206 2.62 -7.05 9.16
C LYS A 206 3.76 -8.00 9.55
N HIS A 207 4.78 -7.47 10.20
CA HIS A 207 6.03 -8.20 10.49
C HIS A 207 6.07 -8.92 11.84
N LYS A 208 5.32 -8.46 12.85
CA LYS A 208 5.30 -9.11 14.17
C LYS A 208 4.30 -10.25 14.21
N SER A 209 4.66 -11.34 14.91
CA SER A 209 3.72 -12.40 15.25
C SER A 209 2.68 -11.89 16.25
N VAL A 210 1.52 -12.55 16.32
CA VAL A 210 0.47 -12.24 17.30
C VAL A 210 1.01 -12.32 18.74
N TYR A 211 1.86 -13.29 19.02
CA TYR A 211 2.52 -13.42 20.32
C TYR A 211 3.35 -12.18 20.69
N LYS A 212 4.11 -11.65 19.73
CA LYS A 212 4.90 -10.41 19.95
C LYS A 212 4.01 -9.18 20.14
N LEU A 213 2.88 -9.11 19.46
CA LEU A 213 1.93 -8.01 19.61
C LEU A 213 1.27 -8.02 21.00
N LYS A 214 0.89 -9.19 21.51
CA LYS A 214 0.31 -9.34 22.87
C LYS A 214 1.26 -8.93 24.01
N ARG A 215 2.56 -8.82 23.77
CA ARG A 215 3.54 -8.38 24.77
C ARG A 215 3.63 -6.87 24.95
N HIS A 216 3.04 -6.11 24.03
CA HIS A 216 2.94 -4.66 24.17
C HIS A 216 1.78 -4.28 25.09
N ALA A 217 1.80 -3.06 25.63
CA ALA A 217 0.65 -2.50 26.31
C ALA A 217 -0.56 -2.43 25.37
N ASP A 218 -1.76 -2.58 25.90
CA ASP A 218 -3.00 -2.60 25.11
C ASP A 218 -3.16 -1.34 24.23
N SER A 219 -2.82 -0.17 24.77
CA SER A 219 -2.87 1.09 24.01
C SER A 219 -1.95 1.09 22.78
N GLN A 220 -0.74 0.54 22.91
CA GLN A 220 0.19 0.39 21.79
C GLN A 220 -0.31 -0.63 20.77
N THR A 221 -0.83 -1.76 21.25
CA THR A 221 -1.38 -2.80 20.40
C THR A 221 -2.59 -2.30 19.61
N LEU A 222 -3.48 -1.56 20.27
CA LEU A 222 -4.64 -0.92 19.62
C LEU A 222 -4.19 0.08 18.55
N LEU A 223 -3.20 0.93 18.83
CA LEU A 223 -2.65 1.85 17.83
C LEU A 223 -2.17 1.11 16.58
N TYR A 224 -1.39 0.04 16.77
CA TYR A 224 -0.86 -0.74 15.65
C TYR A 224 -1.97 -1.39 14.84
N LEU A 225 -2.96 -1.99 15.51
CA LEU A 225 -4.11 -2.62 14.86
C LEU A 225 -4.96 -1.62 14.08
N VAL A 226 -5.25 -0.45 14.67
CA VAL A 226 -6.01 0.63 14.02
C VAL A 226 -5.30 1.09 12.74
N CYS A 227 -4.00 1.39 12.82
CA CYS A 227 -3.22 1.78 11.65
C CYS A 227 -3.18 0.67 10.58
N TYR A 228 -3.00 -0.58 11.00
CA TYR A 228 -2.99 -1.72 10.09
C TYR A 228 -4.32 -1.91 9.38
N LEU A 229 -5.44 -1.90 10.10
CA LEU A 229 -6.77 -2.10 9.53
C LEU A 229 -7.19 -0.94 8.62
N PHE A 230 -6.75 0.29 8.92
CA PHE A 230 -6.95 1.44 8.04
C PHE A 230 -6.35 1.22 6.64
N PHE A 231 -5.11 0.77 6.56
CA PHE A 231 -4.46 0.47 5.28
C PHE A 231 -5.01 -0.81 4.66
N ARG A 232 -5.26 -1.84 5.47
CA ARG A 232 -5.78 -3.13 4.97
C ARG A 232 -7.16 -2.99 4.34
N TYR A 233 -8.02 -2.11 4.87
CA TYR A 233 -9.31 -1.80 4.25
C TYR A 233 -9.17 -1.22 2.85
N ARG A 234 -8.25 -0.28 2.67
CA ARG A 234 -7.98 0.33 1.36
C ARG A 234 -7.43 -0.72 0.39
N GLU A 235 -6.47 -1.51 0.84
CA GLU A 235 -5.87 -2.58 0.06
C GLU A 235 -6.90 -3.64 -0.37
N THR A 236 -7.81 -4.06 0.51
CA THR A 236 -8.88 -5.00 0.15
C THR A 236 -9.87 -4.40 -0.84
N ASN A 237 -10.21 -3.11 -0.74
CA ASN A 237 -11.03 -2.43 -1.74
C ASN A 237 -10.36 -2.44 -3.12
N ASP A 238 -9.08 -2.07 -3.20
CA ASP A 238 -8.33 -2.04 -4.45
C ASP A 238 -8.22 -3.45 -5.07
N ASN A 239 -8.00 -4.48 -4.23
CA ASN A 239 -7.97 -5.87 -4.68
C ASN A 239 -9.33 -6.34 -5.20
N LEU A 240 -10.43 -5.99 -4.53
CA LEU A 240 -11.78 -6.36 -4.97
C LEU A 240 -12.18 -5.66 -6.28
N VAL A 241 -11.82 -4.38 -6.44
CA VAL A 241 -12.03 -3.66 -7.70
C VAL A 241 -11.21 -4.30 -8.82
N SER A 242 -9.95 -4.63 -8.56
CA SER A 242 -9.09 -5.31 -9.54
C SER A 242 -9.62 -6.69 -9.91
N ALA A 243 -10.12 -7.46 -8.92
CA ALA A 243 -10.76 -8.75 -9.15
C ALA A 243 -12.03 -8.61 -10.00
N PHE A 244 -12.84 -7.60 -9.73
CA PHE A 244 -14.06 -7.32 -10.52
C PHE A 244 -13.70 -7.00 -11.98
N ILE A 245 -12.73 -6.11 -12.20
CA ILE A 245 -12.26 -5.78 -13.56
C ILE A 245 -11.74 -7.02 -14.28
N TYR A 246 -10.97 -7.86 -13.59
CA TYR A 246 -10.46 -9.12 -14.16
C TYR A 246 -11.60 -10.06 -14.55
N LEU A 247 -12.60 -10.24 -13.68
CA LEU A 247 -13.75 -11.11 -13.96
C LEU A 247 -14.58 -10.62 -15.15
N VAL A 248 -14.82 -9.31 -15.23
CA VAL A 248 -15.56 -8.69 -16.35
C VAL A 248 -14.79 -8.90 -17.66
N ARG A 249 -13.47 -8.67 -17.67
CA ARG A 249 -12.65 -8.91 -18.87
C ARG A 249 -12.67 -10.38 -19.29
N LYS A 250 -12.50 -11.30 -18.35
CA LYS A 250 -12.53 -12.74 -18.61
C LYS A 250 -13.88 -13.17 -19.17
N LEU A 251 -14.99 -12.64 -18.66
CA LEU A 251 -16.33 -12.88 -19.15
C LEU A 251 -16.50 -12.38 -20.59
N ALA A 252 -16.06 -11.15 -20.87
CA ALA A 252 -16.13 -10.54 -22.19
C ALA A 252 -15.28 -11.29 -23.24
N GLU A 253 -14.06 -11.70 -22.87
CA GLU A 253 -13.20 -12.49 -23.73
C GLU A 253 -13.78 -13.88 -24.01
N GLY A 254 -14.36 -14.52 -22.99
CA GLY A 254 -15.06 -15.78 -23.13
C GLY A 254 -16.27 -15.67 -24.06
N ALA A 255 -17.06 -14.61 -23.92
CA ALA A 255 -18.21 -14.35 -24.79
C ALA A 255 -17.81 -14.16 -26.25
N LYS A 256 -16.77 -13.33 -26.50
CA LYS A 256 -16.22 -13.13 -27.86
C LYS A 256 -15.69 -14.43 -28.49
N SER A 257 -14.99 -15.24 -27.70
CA SER A 257 -14.46 -16.53 -28.17
C SER A 257 -15.60 -17.48 -28.53
N HIS A 258 -16.64 -17.56 -27.70
CA HIS A 258 -17.83 -18.39 -27.94
C HIS A 258 -18.59 -17.90 -29.17
N ALA A 259 -18.77 -16.59 -29.33
CA ALA A 259 -19.40 -16.00 -30.51
C ALA A 259 -18.65 -16.36 -31.81
N LYS A 260 -17.32 -16.19 -31.79
CA LYS A 260 -16.46 -16.55 -32.93
C LYS A 260 -16.63 -18.05 -33.33
N GLN A 261 -16.64 -18.92 -32.34
CA GLN A 261 -16.82 -20.36 -32.58
C GLN A 261 -18.21 -20.65 -33.14
N GLY A 262 -19.28 -20.05 -32.56
CA GLY A 262 -20.64 -20.23 -33.06
C GLY A 262 -20.83 -19.77 -34.51
N VAL A 263 -20.26 -18.61 -34.86
CA VAL A 263 -20.26 -18.14 -36.27
C VAL A 263 -19.52 -19.07 -37.20
N ILE A 264 -18.35 -19.61 -36.79
CA ILE A 264 -17.61 -20.60 -37.58
C ILE A 264 -18.44 -21.88 -37.79
N GLU A 265 -19.13 -22.35 -36.76
CA GLU A 265 -20.01 -23.52 -36.86
C GLU A 265 -21.19 -23.26 -37.84
N ASP A 266 -21.85 -22.09 -37.76
CA ASP A 266 -22.89 -21.70 -38.73
C ASP A 266 -22.35 -21.67 -40.16
N ILE A 267 -21.19 -21.04 -40.38
CA ILE A 267 -20.53 -21.02 -41.72
C ILE A 267 -20.25 -22.44 -42.25
N ASN A 268 -19.76 -23.33 -41.39
CA ASN A 268 -19.48 -24.70 -41.79
C ASN A 268 -20.75 -25.48 -42.13
N ILE A 269 -21.86 -25.27 -41.41
CA ILE A 269 -23.15 -25.83 -41.74
C ILE A 269 -23.63 -25.34 -43.12
N VAL A 270 -23.57 -24.01 -43.34
CA VAL A 270 -23.91 -23.44 -44.65
C VAL A 270 -23.03 -23.97 -45.74
N ARG A 271 -21.69 -24.03 -45.55
CA ARG A 271 -20.73 -24.56 -46.55
C ARG A 271 -21.02 -26.02 -46.93
N THR A 272 -21.36 -26.85 -45.95
CA THR A 272 -21.69 -28.26 -46.20
C THR A 272 -22.95 -28.38 -47.04
N LYS A 273 -23.97 -27.55 -46.76
CA LYS A 273 -25.23 -27.54 -47.50
C LYS A 273 -25.13 -26.88 -48.87
N LEU A 274 -24.27 -25.87 -49.05
CA LEU A 274 -24.00 -25.24 -50.35
C LEU A 274 -23.48 -26.23 -51.40
N LYS A 275 -22.71 -27.24 -50.99
CA LYS A 275 -22.25 -28.31 -51.92
C LYS A 275 -23.42 -29.09 -52.51
N SER A 276 -24.42 -29.43 -51.69
CA SER A 276 -25.64 -30.09 -52.13
C SER A 276 -26.58 -29.15 -52.91
N ALA A 277 -26.61 -27.85 -52.56
CA ALA A 277 -27.32 -26.82 -53.30
C ALA A 277 -26.77 -26.63 -54.72
N GLY A 278 -25.42 -26.71 -54.90
CA GLY A 278 -24.80 -26.68 -56.19
C GLY A 278 -25.29 -27.85 -57.08
N SER A 279 -25.41 -29.08 -56.53
CA SER A 279 -25.97 -30.22 -57.24
C SER A 279 -27.46 -30.00 -57.60
N LEU A 280 -28.22 -29.36 -56.73
CA LEU A 280 -29.62 -29.00 -57.00
C LEU A 280 -29.75 -27.97 -58.12
N LEU A 281 -28.92 -26.92 -58.12
CA LEU A 281 -28.91 -25.91 -59.18
C LEU A 281 -28.49 -26.52 -60.54
N ASN A 282 -27.44 -27.37 -60.53
CA ASN A 282 -27.03 -28.09 -61.76
C ASN A 282 -28.17 -28.95 -62.30
N TYR A 283 -29.00 -29.57 -61.45
CA TYR A 283 -30.15 -30.35 -61.87
C TYR A 283 -31.16 -29.47 -62.64
N PHE A 284 -31.35 -28.19 -62.27
CA PHE A 284 -32.28 -27.29 -62.96
C PHE A 284 -31.75 -26.74 -64.30
N ILE A 285 -30.46 -26.79 -64.56
CA ILE A 285 -29.83 -26.34 -65.83
C ILE A 285 -29.38 -27.46 -66.70
N ASP A 286 -29.63 -28.66 -66.27
CA ASP A 286 -29.26 -29.89 -67.06
C ASP A 286 -30.19 -30.09 -68.27
N SER A 287 -29.64 -29.97 -69.45
CA SER A 287 -30.35 -30.09 -70.70
C SER A 287 -30.88 -31.55 -71.02
N ASP A 288 -30.44 -32.56 -70.26
CA ASP A 288 -30.89 -33.91 -70.40
C ASP A 288 -32.24 -34.21 -69.66
N ILE A 289 -32.75 -33.18 -68.97
CA ILE A 289 -34.04 -33.28 -68.31
C ILE A 289 -35.14 -32.90 -69.30
N ASP A 290 -36.10 -33.82 -69.48
CA ASP A 290 -37.26 -33.58 -70.35
C ASP A 290 -38.12 -32.39 -69.82
N ASP A 291 -38.24 -31.35 -70.66
CA ASP A 291 -39.04 -30.17 -70.40
C ASP A 291 -40.56 -30.45 -70.20
N ALA A 292 -41.01 -31.63 -70.60
CA ALA A 292 -42.40 -32.07 -70.40
C ALA A 292 -42.71 -32.54 -68.94
N LEU A 293 -41.68 -32.69 -68.09
CA LEU A 293 -41.88 -33.09 -66.69
C LEU A 293 -42.73 -32.09 -65.91
N THR A 294 -43.65 -32.58 -65.11
CA THR A 294 -44.40 -31.70 -64.20
C THR A 294 -43.50 -31.11 -63.12
N PHE A 295 -43.78 -29.87 -62.72
CA PHE A 295 -43.03 -29.25 -61.64
C PHE A 295 -43.10 -30.08 -60.33
N GLY A 296 -44.14 -30.83 -60.11
CA GLY A 296 -44.25 -31.75 -58.99
C GLY A 296 -43.24 -32.90 -59.05
N ASP A 297 -42.92 -33.41 -60.18
CA ASP A 297 -41.96 -34.49 -60.35
C ASP A 297 -40.53 -33.95 -60.27
N VAL A 298 -40.30 -32.78 -60.86
CA VAL A 298 -39.00 -32.04 -60.69
C VAL A 298 -38.75 -31.79 -59.21
N ARG A 299 -39.73 -31.28 -58.46
CA ARG A 299 -39.65 -31.05 -57.02
C ARG A 299 -39.32 -32.34 -56.25
N LYS A 300 -39.97 -33.44 -56.55
CA LYS A 300 -39.66 -34.73 -55.89
C LYS A 300 -38.25 -35.18 -56.10
N LYS A 301 -37.70 -35.00 -57.31
CA LYS A 301 -36.28 -35.30 -57.61
C LYS A 301 -35.34 -34.33 -56.91
N ALA A 302 -35.64 -33.02 -56.90
CA ALA A 302 -34.89 -31.98 -56.22
C ALA A 302 -34.78 -32.27 -54.72
N PHE A 303 -35.86 -32.66 -54.06
CA PHE A 303 -35.87 -32.99 -52.63
C PHE A 303 -35.12 -34.27 -52.28
N LYS A 304 -34.81 -35.13 -53.24
CA LYS A 304 -33.87 -36.27 -53.06
C LYS A 304 -32.44 -35.81 -53.01
N LEU A 305 -32.07 -34.75 -53.75
CA LEU A 305 -30.73 -34.17 -53.79
C LEU A 305 -30.49 -33.27 -52.54
N LEU A 306 -31.47 -32.46 -52.16
CA LEU A 306 -31.42 -31.63 -51.00
C LEU A 306 -32.81 -31.59 -50.32
N PRO A 307 -32.99 -32.15 -49.12
CA PRO A 307 -34.26 -32.17 -48.40
C PRO A 307 -34.85 -30.74 -48.21
N ALA A 308 -36.18 -30.61 -48.26
CA ALA A 308 -36.91 -29.36 -48.19
C ALA A 308 -36.51 -28.48 -46.94
N GLU A 309 -36.30 -29.14 -45.78
CA GLU A 309 -35.85 -28.50 -44.58
C GLU A 309 -34.45 -27.87 -44.73
N ASN A 310 -33.57 -28.52 -45.44
CA ASN A 310 -32.22 -28.00 -45.70
C ASN A 310 -32.23 -26.83 -46.69
N ILE A 311 -33.17 -26.85 -47.69
CA ILE A 311 -33.37 -25.72 -48.60
C ILE A 311 -33.89 -24.51 -47.81
N LYS A 312 -34.87 -24.72 -46.94
CA LYS A 312 -35.42 -23.66 -46.06
C LYS A 312 -34.33 -23.03 -45.21
N LEU A 313 -33.53 -23.85 -44.51
CA LEU A 313 -32.42 -23.38 -43.69
C LEU A 313 -31.37 -22.58 -44.50
N LEU A 314 -31.08 -23.05 -45.71
CA LEU A 314 -30.14 -22.36 -46.58
C LEU A 314 -30.68 -21.01 -47.06
N SER A 315 -31.99 -20.97 -47.44
CA SER A 315 -32.68 -19.73 -47.80
C SER A 315 -32.69 -18.72 -46.64
N GLU A 316 -33.07 -19.17 -45.46
CA GLU A 316 -33.04 -18.30 -44.25
C GLU A 316 -31.66 -17.72 -43.97
N HIS A 317 -30.58 -18.53 -44.17
CA HIS A 317 -29.21 -18.06 -44.00
C HIS A 317 -28.76 -17.11 -45.12
N LEU A 318 -29.21 -17.32 -46.36
CA LEU A 318 -28.87 -16.46 -47.49
C LEU A 318 -29.64 -15.14 -47.44
N ASP A 319 -30.90 -15.16 -46.98
CA ASP A 319 -31.73 -13.97 -46.82
C ASP A 319 -31.32 -13.12 -45.64
N SER A 320 -30.86 -13.73 -44.53
CA SER A 320 -30.52 -12.97 -43.32
C SER A 320 -29.23 -12.16 -43.43
N ASN A 321 -28.33 -12.53 -44.34
CA ASN A 321 -27.00 -11.90 -44.53
C ASN A 321 -26.21 -11.67 -43.21
N ASP A 322 -26.65 -12.32 -42.12
CA ASP A 322 -26.30 -11.93 -40.76
C ASP A 322 -25.67 -13.11 -40.01
N PHE A 323 -24.35 -13.26 -40.16
CA PHE A 323 -23.55 -14.08 -39.25
C PHE A 323 -23.26 -13.27 -38.00
N ASP A 324 -24.31 -12.73 -37.33
CA ASP A 324 -24.17 -11.95 -36.11
C ASP A 324 -23.82 -12.84 -34.92
N GLY A 325 -22.59 -12.71 -34.44
CA GLY A 325 -22.10 -13.44 -33.28
C GLY A 325 -22.73 -12.99 -31.94
N ARG A 326 -23.50 -11.87 -31.89
CA ARG A 326 -24.07 -11.31 -30.65
C ARG A 326 -25.00 -12.27 -29.93
N LYS A 327 -25.78 -13.08 -30.66
CA LYS A 327 -26.64 -14.12 -30.06
C LYS A 327 -25.84 -15.13 -29.21
N TYR A 328 -24.63 -15.48 -29.65
CA TYR A 328 -23.73 -16.42 -28.96
C TYR A 328 -23.03 -15.78 -27.76
N GLU A 329 -22.73 -14.46 -27.85
CA GLU A 329 -22.21 -13.70 -26.70
C GLU A 329 -23.23 -13.72 -25.56
N TRP A 330 -24.48 -13.40 -25.82
CA TRP A 330 -25.54 -13.42 -24.81
C TRP A 330 -25.80 -14.81 -24.25
N GLN A 331 -25.86 -15.84 -25.09
CA GLN A 331 -26.01 -17.22 -24.63
C GLN A 331 -24.89 -17.64 -23.66
N PHE A 332 -23.65 -17.21 -23.93
CA PHE A 332 -22.53 -17.48 -23.05
C PHE A 332 -22.69 -16.76 -21.72
N ILE A 333 -23.04 -15.47 -21.74
CA ILE A 333 -23.22 -14.64 -20.53
C ILE A 333 -24.35 -15.23 -19.65
N ASP A 334 -25.50 -15.56 -20.23
CA ASP A 334 -26.64 -16.14 -19.52
C ASP A 334 -26.27 -17.48 -18.85
N LYS A 335 -25.53 -18.32 -19.56
CA LYS A 335 -25.04 -19.61 -19.02
C LYS A 335 -24.04 -19.44 -17.88
N GLN A 336 -23.27 -18.36 -17.86
CA GLN A 336 -22.35 -18.06 -16.75
C GLN A 336 -23.08 -17.43 -15.57
N SER A 337 -24.05 -16.54 -15.80
CA SER A 337 -24.84 -15.89 -14.73
C SER A 337 -25.69 -16.91 -13.95
N SER A 338 -26.12 -18.01 -14.58
CA SER A 338 -26.86 -19.08 -13.92
C SER A 338 -26.00 -19.96 -13.00
N LYS A 339 -24.67 -19.81 -13.01
CA LYS A 339 -23.74 -20.58 -12.18
C LYS A 339 -23.28 -19.84 -10.93
N VAL A 340 -23.63 -18.57 -10.79
CA VAL A 340 -23.32 -17.70 -9.65
C VAL A 340 -24.51 -17.64 -8.71
#